data_35206190c5cc8c43ac19e58d8a525198
#
_entry.id   35206190c5cc8c43ac19e58d8a525198
#
_cell.length_a   1.000
_cell.length_b   1.000
_cell.length_c   1.000
_cell.angle_alpha   90.00
_cell.angle_beta   90.00
_cell.angle_gamma   90.00
#
_symmetry.space_group_name_H-M   'P 1'
#
loop_
_entity.id
_entity.type
_entity.pdbx_description
1 polymer ?
#
loop_
_entity_poly.entity_id
_entity_poly.type
_entity_poly.pdbx_seq_one_letter_code
_entity_poly.pdbx_strand_id
1 'polypeptide(L)'
;MEPITHFLTGACIGRAGLNRKTAYATLAAVLAAEAADLDILWGLAGPVEGLKHHRGITHTFFAVPVVAAASAGAVWLYDRWRKSRRARDAKVPAPIDPGAPAPRSPQPVRWLWVYVTAFIAALSHILLDWTNNYGVRPFFPYNPRWYAGSFVFIADGIIWTLLVGALVVPGILGLADREISSRRTPFRGRGWAIFALTGMVLLWCLRFAERDHANDLLSNTQITAAPVKRIGLEPYPFNPFQWHAILETQDFYQTAEINSRSGDIESDPQSDLFYKPTDSPAIEAAKRTSLGQVYLDWGSWAVVRDLGPIAVQGIDPPRLPPNRPWTTVQFSDLRFAYDFRVAGKSPPPASLGGTVYIVDNRDDAGEAMGGREQK
;
A
#
# COMPACT_ATOMS: atom_id res chain seq x y z
N MET A 1 -0.53 2.32 -0.44
CA MET A 1 0.86 1.92 -0.08
C MET A 1 0.78 1.13 1.23
N GLU A 2 1.89 0.71 1.80
CA GLU A 2 1.85 0.10 3.14
C GLU A 2 1.67 1.18 4.25
N PRO A 3 1.17 0.82 5.45
CA PRO A 3 0.83 1.78 6.49
C PRO A 3 1.98 2.69 6.93
N ILE A 4 3.23 2.18 6.92
CA ILE A 4 4.41 2.98 7.34
C ILE A 4 4.57 4.22 6.45
N THR A 5 4.38 4.10 5.13
CA THR A 5 4.46 5.24 4.20
C THR A 5 3.37 6.28 4.48
N HIS A 6 2.14 5.84 4.76
CA HIS A 6 1.03 6.74 5.12
C HIS A 6 1.32 7.48 6.41
N PHE A 7 1.76 6.75 7.45
CA PHE A 7 2.17 7.34 8.74
C PHE A 7 3.25 8.42 8.57
N LEU A 8 4.35 8.08 7.88
CA LEU A 8 5.49 8.99 7.69
C LEU A 8 5.09 10.21 6.86
N THR A 9 4.29 10.03 5.81
CA THR A 9 3.79 11.12 4.97
C THR A 9 2.87 12.03 5.78
N GLY A 10 1.94 11.49 6.56
CA GLY A 10 1.09 12.25 7.48
C GLY A 10 1.90 13.07 8.48
N ALA A 11 2.94 12.46 9.07
CA ALA A 11 3.84 13.15 9.99
C ALA A 11 4.60 14.30 9.31
N CYS A 12 5.08 14.10 8.08
CA CYS A 12 5.74 15.16 7.30
C CYS A 12 4.76 16.27 6.90
N ILE A 13 3.53 15.96 6.46
CA ILE A 13 2.49 16.95 6.16
C ILE A 13 2.22 17.83 7.37
N GLY A 14 2.01 17.23 8.56
CA GLY A 14 1.82 17.98 9.78
C GLY A 14 3.00 18.89 10.11
N ARG A 15 4.25 18.42 9.92
CA ARG A 15 5.48 19.16 10.22
C ARG A 15 5.89 20.18 9.15
N ALA A 16 5.38 20.09 7.92
CA ALA A 16 5.69 21.01 6.83
C ALA A 16 5.26 22.46 7.09
N GLY A 17 4.51 22.71 8.16
CA GLY A 17 4.13 24.05 8.62
C GLY A 17 2.75 24.12 9.27
N LEU A 18 1.92 23.08 9.10
CA LEU A 18 0.57 23.03 9.70
C LEU A 18 0.64 22.99 11.23
N ASN A 19 1.66 22.36 11.80
CA ASN A 19 1.95 22.38 13.24
C ASN A 19 2.25 23.76 13.83
N ARG A 20 2.45 24.78 13.00
CA ARG A 20 2.57 26.19 13.43
C ARG A 20 1.23 26.91 13.44
N LYS A 21 0.23 26.38 12.72
CA LYS A 21 -1.11 26.94 12.61
C LYS A 21 -2.01 26.52 13.78
N THR A 22 -1.85 25.28 14.25
CA THR A 22 -2.65 24.71 15.35
C THR A 22 -1.86 23.67 16.14
N ALA A 23 -2.15 23.55 17.42
CA ALA A 23 -1.75 22.37 18.19
C ALA A 23 -2.38 21.11 17.58
N TYR A 24 -1.74 19.96 17.79
CA TYR A 24 -2.16 18.64 17.30
C TYR A 24 -2.19 18.43 15.79
N ALA A 25 -1.72 19.37 14.95
CA ALA A 25 -1.72 19.19 13.50
C ALA A 25 -1.03 17.89 13.07
N THR A 26 0.16 17.58 13.59
CA THR A 26 0.87 16.34 13.25
C THR A 26 0.09 15.10 13.70
N LEU A 27 -0.53 15.12 14.88
CA LEU A 27 -1.36 14.02 15.36
C LEU A 27 -2.58 13.79 14.44
N ALA A 28 -3.27 14.88 14.08
CA ALA A 28 -4.42 14.83 13.19
C ALA A 28 -4.04 14.31 11.80
N ALA A 29 -2.89 14.74 11.27
CA ALA A 29 -2.39 14.27 9.98
C ALA A 29 -2.07 12.77 9.99
N VAL A 30 -1.37 12.29 11.02
CA VAL A 30 -1.04 10.86 11.16
C VAL A 30 -2.31 10.02 11.29
N LEU A 31 -3.23 10.40 12.18
CA LEU A 31 -4.48 9.66 12.36
C LEU A 31 -5.30 9.60 11.05
N ALA A 32 -5.39 10.70 10.31
CA ALA A 32 -6.14 10.74 9.09
C ALA A 32 -5.44 10.00 7.92
N ALA A 33 -4.12 9.98 7.92
CA ALA A 33 -3.33 9.23 6.94
C ALA A 33 -3.46 7.71 7.11
N GLU A 34 -3.75 7.23 8.34
CA GLU A 34 -3.90 5.80 8.65
C GLU A 34 -5.37 5.33 8.69
N ALA A 35 -6.31 6.26 8.86
CA ALA A 35 -7.70 5.91 9.18
C ALA A 35 -8.42 5.13 8.05
N ALA A 36 -8.03 5.30 6.79
CA ALA A 36 -8.62 4.55 5.69
C ALA A 36 -8.26 3.06 5.77
N ASP A 37 -7.03 2.74 6.17
CA ASP A 37 -6.51 1.35 6.31
C ASP A 37 -7.13 0.58 7.50
N LEU A 38 -8.00 1.21 8.31
CA LEU A 38 -8.80 0.48 9.29
C LEU A 38 -9.75 -0.54 8.65
N ASP A 39 -9.92 -0.48 7.33
CA ASP A 39 -10.64 -1.52 6.58
C ASP A 39 -9.98 -2.90 6.65
N ILE A 40 -8.70 -2.99 7.03
CA ILE A 40 -8.01 -4.27 7.32
C ILE A 40 -8.74 -5.10 8.40
N LEU A 41 -9.57 -4.44 9.25
CA LEU A 41 -10.37 -5.13 10.25
C LEU A 41 -11.40 -6.09 9.63
N TRP A 42 -11.79 -5.91 8.38
CA TRP A 42 -12.60 -6.89 7.65
C TRP A 42 -11.91 -8.25 7.50
N GLY A 43 -10.57 -8.28 7.54
CA GLY A 43 -9.79 -9.52 7.58
C GLY A 43 -10.04 -10.39 8.82
N LEU A 44 -10.68 -9.86 9.88
CA LEU A 44 -11.15 -10.64 11.02
C LEU A 44 -12.33 -11.56 10.67
N ALA A 45 -13.10 -11.21 9.63
CA ALA A 45 -14.17 -12.06 9.09
C ALA A 45 -13.66 -13.09 8.07
N GLY A 46 -12.37 -13.06 7.75
CA GLY A 46 -11.69 -13.96 6.83
C GLY A 46 -10.90 -13.22 5.75
N PRO A 47 -9.92 -13.88 5.13
CA PRO A 47 -9.03 -13.25 4.17
C PRO A 47 -9.73 -12.80 2.88
N VAL A 48 -10.76 -13.49 2.43
CA VAL A 48 -11.55 -13.12 1.25
C VAL A 48 -12.40 -11.89 1.53
N GLU A 49 -13.05 -11.80 2.71
CA GLU A 49 -13.78 -10.60 3.14
C GLU A 49 -12.81 -9.42 3.33
N GLY A 50 -11.60 -9.69 3.83
CA GLY A 50 -10.53 -8.71 3.90
C GLY A 50 -10.21 -8.13 2.52
N LEU A 51 -9.96 -8.96 1.49
CA LEU A 51 -9.66 -8.50 0.14
C LEU A 51 -10.83 -7.74 -0.50
N LYS A 52 -12.06 -8.25 -0.34
CA LYS A 52 -13.29 -7.67 -0.90
C LYS A 52 -13.54 -6.23 -0.42
N HIS A 53 -13.28 -5.97 0.86
CA HIS A 53 -13.52 -4.68 1.48
C HIS A 53 -12.28 -3.77 1.51
N HIS A 54 -11.09 -4.34 1.32
CA HIS A 54 -9.85 -3.56 1.27
C HIS A 54 -9.87 -2.54 0.13
N ARG A 55 -9.47 -1.31 0.45
CA ARG A 55 -9.57 -0.16 -0.44
C ARG A 55 -10.98 0.04 -1.02
N GLY A 56 -11.98 -0.27 -0.20
CA GLY A 56 -13.38 -0.03 -0.48
C GLY A 56 -13.81 1.40 -0.16
N ILE A 57 -14.93 1.54 0.58
CA ILE A 57 -15.57 2.84 0.84
C ILE A 57 -14.66 3.85 1.57
N THR A 58 -13.76 3.36 2.44
CA THR A 58 -12.83 4.21 3.22
C THR A 58 -11.77 4.89 2.34
N HIS A 59 -11.47 4.33 1.17
CA HIS A 59 -10.49 4.81 0.20
C HIS A 59 -11.11 5.61 -0.94
N THR A 60 -12.29 6.17 -0.75
CA THR A 60 -12.97 6.98 -1.76
C THR A 60 -12.80 8.48 -1.52
N PHE A 61 -12.87 9.30 -2.57
CA PHE A 61 -12.91 10.75 -2.42
C PHE A 61 -14.09 11.21 -1.58
N PHE A 62 -15.20 10.47 -1.59
CA PHE A 62 -16.39 10.77 -0.76
C PHE A 62 -16.12 10.51 0.72
N ALA A 63 -15.26 9.56 1.06
CA ALA A 63 -14.90 9.27 2.45
C ALA A 63 -13.91 10.28 3.04
N VAL A 64 -13.10 10.98 2.22
CA VAL A 64 -12.07 11.92 2.71
C VAL A 64 -12.61 12.93 3.72
N PRO A 65 -13.72 13.66 3.48
CA PRO A 65 -14.25 14.61 4.46
C PRO A 65 -14.72 13.93 5.76
N VAL A 66 -15.25 12.71 5.66
CA VAL A 66 -15.72 11.93 6.82
C VAL A 66 -14.53 11.42 7.64
N VAL A 67 -13.52 10.86 7.01
CA VAL A 67 -12.27 10.42 7.63
C VAL A 67 -11.57 11.59 8.32
N ALA A 68 -11.51 12.75 7.67
CA ALA A 68 -10.94 13.95 8.25
C ALA A 68 -11.73 14.42 9.48
N ALA A 69 -13.07 14.39 9.44
CA ALA A 69 -13.92 14.76 10.58
C ALA A 69 -13.76 13.77 11.73
N ALA A 70 -13.74 12.47 11.46
CA ALA A 70 -13.53 11.43 12.48
C ALA A 70 -12.16 11.58 13.15
N SER A 71 -11.10 11.82 12.39
CA SER A 71 -9.74 12.06 12.90
C SER A 71 -9.66 13.33 13.75
N ALA A 72 -10.30 14.42 13.30
CA ALA A 72 -10.40 15.66 14.09
C ALA A 72 -11.21 15.44 15.38
N GLY A 73 -12.28 14.65 15.34
CA GLY A 73 -13.07 14.23 16.50
C GLY A 73 -12.24 13.42 17.51
N ALA A 74 -11.42 12.48 17.03
CA ALA A 74 -10.50 11.72 17.88
C ALA A 74 -9.49 12.64 18.59
N VAL A 75 -8.94 13.62 17.87
CA VAL A 75 -8.05 14.65 18.46
C VAL A 75 -8.80 15.49 19.49
N TRP A 76 -10.07 15.84 19.24
CA TRP A 76 -10.88 16.58 20.20
C TRP A 76 -11.14 15.78 21.48
N LEU A 77 -11.46 14.50 21.37
CA LEU A 77 -11.61 13.60 22.52
C LEU A 77 -10.31 13.51 23.33
N TYR A 78 -9.18 13.37 22.64
CA TYR A 78 -7.85 13.36 23.26
C TYR A 78 -7.54 14.68 24.00
N ASP A 79 -7.83 15.82 23.41
CA ASP A 79 -7.65 17.15 24.04
C ASP A 79 -8.50 17.30 25.29
N ARG A 80 -9.79 16.89 25.25
CA ARG A 80 -10.67 16.87 26.43
C ARG A 80 -10.14 15.98 27.55
N TRP A 81 -9.74 14.76 27.20
CA TRP A 81 -9.18 13.82 28.16
C TRP A 81 -7.90 14.38 28.80
N ARG A 82 -7.00 14.94 28.00
CA ARG A 82 -5.77 15.56 28.48
C ARG A 82 -6.02 16.74 29.40
N LYS A 83 -6.98 17.61 29.09
CA LYS A 83 -7.39 18.74 29.94
C LYS A 83 -7.98 18.26 31.26
N SER A 84 -8.83 17.23 31.23
CA SER A 84 -9.41 16.63 32.44
C SER A 84 -8.32 16.05 33.35
N ARG A 85 -7.33 15.35 32.79
CA ARG A 85 -6.20 14.84 33.59
C ARG A 85 -5.41 15.97 34.23
N ARG A 86 -5.00 16.97 33.43
CA ARG A 86 -4.26 18.14 33.95
C ARG A 86 -5.01 18.89 35.05
N ALA A 87 -6.32 19.03 34.96
CA ALA A 87 -7.13 19.65 35.99
C ALA A 87 -7.18 18.83 37.28
N ARG A 88 -7.06 17.49 37.21
CA ARG A 88 -6.91 16.62 38.39
C ARG A 88 -5.53 16.76 39.02
N ASP A 89 -4.48 16.73 38.21
CA ASP A 89 -3.08 16.81 38.64
C ASP A 89 -2.78 18.20 39.26
N ALA A 90 -3.39 19.27 38.77
CA ALA A 90 -3.24 20.63 39.28
C ALA A 90 -3.83 20.84 40.69
N LYS A 91 -4.64 19.89 41.20
CA LYS A 91 -5.14 19.92 42.58
C LYS A 91 -4.09 19.47 43.61
N VAL A 92 -2.97 18.89 43.14
CA VAL A 92 -1.81 18.56 44.00
C VAL A 92 -0.78 19.69 43.82
N PRO A 93 -0.47 20.47 44.86
CA PRO A 93 0.52 21.53 44.77
C PRO A 93 1.90 20.94 44.44
N ALA A 94 2.43 21.26 43.26
CA ALA A 94 3.81 20.94 42.96
C ALA A 94 4.76 21.85 43.72
N PRO A 95 5.92 21.38 44.22
CA PRO A 95 6.94 22.24 44.82
C PRO A 95 7.33 23.30 43.81
N ILE A 96 7.28 24.58 44.18
CA ILE A 96 7.72 25.71 43.36
C ILE A 96 9.26 25.69 43.35
N ASP A 97 9.85 25.32 42.23
CA ASP A 97 11.28 25.54 41.99
C ASP A 97 11.49 26.99 41.49
N PRO A 98 12.07 27.87 42.29
CA PRO A 98 12.26 29.27 41.93
C PRO A 98 13.19 29.47 40.72
N GLY A 99 14.00 28.48 40.36
CA GLY A 99 14.95 28.51 39.23
C GLY A 99 14.38 27.91 37.93
N ALA A 100 13.17 27.32 37.97
CA ALA A 100 12.60 26.73 36.78
C ALA A 100 12.13 27.78 35.76
N PRO A 101 12.51 27.64 34.45
CA PRO A 101 12.02 28.54 33.43
C PRO A 101 10.48 28.48 33.31
N ALA A 102 9.86 29.66 33.20
CA ALA A 102 8.39 29.74 33.09
C ALA A 102 7.86 28.78 31.99
N PRO A 103 6.82 28.01 32.30
CA PRO A 103 6.24 27.08 31.33
C PRO A 103 5.74 27.86 30.12
N ARG A 104 6.18 27.44 28.91
CA ARG A 104 5.69 28.04 27.67
C ARG A 104 4.19 27.88 27.58
N SER A 105 3.48 28.96 27.25
CA SER A 105 2.04 28.90 26.98
C SER A 105 1.77 27.87 25.89
N PRO A 106 0.84 26.93 26.12
CA PRO A 106 0.51 25.91 25.11
C PRO A 106 -0.05 26.58 23.86
N GLN A 107 0.37 26.09 22.71
CA GLN A 107 -0.15 26.58 21.44
C GLN A 107 -1.69 26.36 21.40
N PRO A 108 -2.47 27.36 20.92
CA PRO A 108 -3.92 27.24 20.84
C PRO A 108 -4.34 26.19 19.82
N VAL A 109 -5.42 25.47 20.15
CA VAL A 109 -6.06 24.53 19.21
C VAL A 109 -7.03 25.31 18.32
N ARG A 110 -6.79 25.31 17.02
CA ARG A 110 -7.67 25.91 15.99
C ARG A 110 -8.32 24.78 15.21
N TRP A 111 -9.56 24.40 15.54
CA TRP A 111 -10.24 23.21 15.05
C TRP A 111 -10.38 23.17 13.53
N LEU A 112 -10.60 24.31 12.88
CA LEU A 112 -10.60 24.36 11.41
C LEU A 112 -9.26 23.90 10.81
N TRP A 113 -8.14 24.33 11.40
CA TRP A 113 -6.82 23.89 10.94
C TRP A 113 -6.53 22.42 11.28
N VAL A 114 -7.08 21.90 12.37
CA VAL A 114 -7.00 20.44 12.67
C VAL A 114 -7.74 19.67 11.59
N TYR A 115 -8.96 20.06 11.23
CA TYR A 115 -9.74 19.44 10.17
C TYR A 115 -9.05 19.54 8.81
N VAL A 116 -8.60 20.73 8.40
CA VAL A 116 -7.89 20.94 7.12
C VAL A 116 -6.63 20.07 7.04
N THR A 117 -5.90 19.95 8.14
CA THR A 117 -4.71 19.09 8.19
C THR A 117 -5.07 17.62 8.02
N ALA A 118 -6.11 17.15 8.70
CA ALA A 118 -6.65 15.80 8.56
C ALA A 118 -7.15 15.53 7.13
N PHE A 119 -7.83 16.51 6.52
CA PHE A 119 -8.33 16.41 5.15
C PHE A 119 -7.20 16.25 4.13
N ILE A 120 -6.14 17.07 4.23
CA ILE A 120 -4.96 16.97 3.36
C ILE A 120 -4.29 15.59 3.53
N ALA A 121 -4.18 15.09 4.74
CA ALA A 121 -3.57 13.80 5.02
C ALA A 121 -4.41 12.63 4.51
N ALA A 122 -5.74 12.66 4.71
CA ALA A 122 -6.65 11.65 4.16
C ALA A 122 -6.65 11.65 2.62
N LEU A 123 -6.58 12.84 1.98
CA LEU A 123 -6.46 12.92 0.53
C LEU A 123 -5.11 12.37 0.05
N SER A 124 -4.01 12.66 0.77
CA SER A 124 -2.69 12.12 0.42
C SER A 124 -2.64 10.60 0.50
N HIS A 125 -3.41 9.96 1.39
CA HIS A 125 -3.54 8.51 1.48
C HIS A 125 -4.03 7.92 0.14
N ILE A 126 -5.16 8.43 -0.38
CA ILE A 126 -5.72 7.95 -1.65
C ILE A 126 -4.74 8.19 -2.83
N LEU A 127 -4.05 9.34 -2.84
CA LEU A 127 -3.06 9.64 -3.88
C LEU A 127 -1.88 8.68 -3.83
N LEU A 128 -1.36 8.38 -2.64
CA LEU A 128 -0.29 7.40 -2.44
C LEU A 128 -0.72 6.01 -2.91
N ASP A 129 -1.94 5.60 -2.60
CA ASP A 129 -2.48 4.32 -3.02
C ASP A 129 -2.70 4.21 -4.53
N TRP A 130 -3.06 5.32 -5.15
CA TRP A 130 -3.15 5.37 -6.60
C TRP A 130 -1.79 5.20 -7.28
N THR A 131 -0.70 5.69 -6.70
CA THR A 131 0.63 5.62 -7.34
C THR A 131 1.17 4.20 -7.48
N ASN A 132 0.72 3.27 -6.64
CA ASN A 132 1.24 1.91 -6.61
C ASN A 132 0.49 0.94 -7.55
N ASN A 133 1.03 -0.27 -7.67
CA ASN A 133 0.51 -1.33 -8.55
C ASN A 133 -0.65 -2.13 -7.95
N TYR A 134 -0.97 -1.97 -6.67
CA TYR A 134 -2.16 -2.58 -6.07
C TYR A 134 -3.44 -1.90 -6.55
N GLY A 135 -3.41 -0.57 -6.67
CA GLY A 135 -4.53 0.25 -7.11
C GLY A 135 -5.49 0.66 -5.97
N VAL A 136 -6.44 1.50 -6.30
CA VAL A 136 -7.48 2.03 -5.41
C VAL A 136 -8.79 2.23 -6.17
N ARG A 137 -9.94 2.25 -5.47
CA ARG A 137 -11.28 2.51 -6.04
C ARG A 137 -11.84 3.86 -5.58
N PRO A 138 -11.30 5.01 -6.06
CA PRO A 138 -11.60 6.32 -5.47
C PRO A 138 -13.04 6.79 -5.68
N PHE A 139 -13.79 6.16 -6.60
CA PHE A 139 -15.17 6.50 -6.94
C PHE A 139 -16.19 5.44 -6.51
N PHE A 140 -15.76 4.41 -5.76
CA PHE A 140 -16.67 3.38 -5.23
C PHE A 140 -17.70 4.02 -4.27
N PRO A 141 -18.98 3.55 -4.20
CA PRO A 141 -19.57 2.43 -4.94
C PRO A 141 -20.11 2.81 -6.33
N TYR A 142 -20.10 4.07 -6.74
CA TYR A 142 -20.69 4.54 -8.01
C TYR A 142 -19.93 4.02 -9.24
N ASN A 143 -18.61 3.93 -9.13
CA ASN A 143 -17.74 3.30 -10.11
C ASN A 143 -16.78 2.33 -9.38
N PRO A 144 -16.98 1.00 -9.54
CA PRO A 144 -16.17 0.01 -8.85
C PRO A 144 -14.78 -0.20 -9.47
N ARG A 145 -14.46 0.47 -10.58
CA ARG A 145 -13.20 0.29 -11.31
C ARG A 145 -11.99 0.59 -10.42
N TRP A 146 -10.99 -0.29 -10.51
CA TRP A 146 -9.67 -0.10 -9.93
C TRP A 146 -8.80 0.84 -10.77
N TYR A 147 -8.09 1.73 -10.10
CA TYR A 147 -7.16 2.68 -10.68
C TYR A 147 -5.79 2.49 -10.04
N ALA A 148 -4.80 2.11 -10.84
CA ALA A 148 -3.42 1.95 -10.43
C ALA A 148 -2.52 2.79 -11.34
N GLY A 149 -1.66 3.61 -10.76
CA GLY A 149 -0.66 4.37 -11.50
C GLY A 149 0.51 3.49 -11.90
N SER A 150 0.83 2.49 -11.09
CA SER A 150 1.91 1.51 -11.31
C SER A 150 3.27 2.17 -11.64
N PHE A 151 3.61 3.25 -10.94
CA PHE A 151 4.93 3.89 -11.08
C PHE A 151 5.72 3.97 -9.76
N VAL A 152 5.09 3.63 -8.63
CA VAL A 152 5.73 3.51 -7.32
C VAL A 152 5.46 2.12 -6.76
N PHE A 153 6.48 1.46 -6.21
CA PHE A 153 6.28 0.17 -5.56
C PHE A 153 5.51 0.34 -4.24
N ILE A 154 4.75 -0.69 -3.82
CA ILE A 154 3.94 -0.63 -2.59
C ILE A 154 4.75 -0.19 -1.38
N ALA A 155 5.99 -0.69 -1.24
CA ALA A 155 6.95 -0.38 -0.19
C ALA A 155 8.24 0.17 -0.81
N ASP A 156 8.28 1.48 -1.10
CA ASP A 156 9.40 2.11 -1.78
C ASP A 156 10.48 2.58 -0.79
N GLY A 157 11.67 1.97 -0.87
CA GLY A 157 12.78 2.26 0.04
C GLY A 157 13.36 3.66 -0.10
N ILE A 158 13.26 4.30 -1.27
CA ILE A 158 13.72 5.67 -1.47
C ILE A 158 12.78 6.63 -0.75
N ILE A 159 11.46 6.42 -0.89
CA ILE A 159 10.44 7.21 -0.17
C ILE A 159 10.63 7.06 1.34
N TRP A 160 10.85 5.84 1.84
CA TRP A 160 11.11 5.63 3.27
C TRP A 160 12.34 6.37 3.74
N THR A 161 13.44 6.30 2.99
CA THR A 161 14.69 7.00 3.35
C THR A 161 14.48 8.51 3.44
N LEU A 162 13.76 9.10 2.48
CA LEU A 162 13.43 10.52 2.49
C LEU A 162 12.57 10.92 3.69
N LEU A 163 11.49 10.19 3.94
CA LEU A 163 10.51 10.52 4.99
C LEU A 163 11.08 10.26 6.39
N VAL A 164 11.74 9.12 6.62
CA VAL A 164 12.39 8.80 7.90
C VAL A 164 13.53 9.79 8.17
N GLY A 165 14.38 10.06 7.17
CA GLY A 165 15.45 11.05 7.29
C GLY A 165 14.92 12.42 7.71
N ALA A 166 13.84 12.90 7.10
CA ALA A 166 13.24 14.17 7.43
C ALA A 166 12.64 14.25 8.85
N LEU A 167 12.22 13.11 9.40
CA LEU A 167 11.65 13.05 10.75
C LEU A 167 12.72 12.85 11.84
N VAL A 168 13.76 12.09 11.55
CA VAL A 168 14.78 11.67 12.52
C VAL A 168 15.97 12.63 12.58
N VAL A 169 16.55 13.02 11.42
CA VAL A 169 17.76 13.84 11.36
C VAL A 169 17.65 15.18 12.11
N PRO A 170 16.53 15.94 11.98
CA PRO A 170 16.39 17.19 12.74
C PRO A 170 16.37 16.97 14.26
N GLY A 171 15.86 15.81 14.70
CA GLY A 171 15.86 15.41 16.11
C GLY A 171 17.27 15.18 16.64
N ILE A 172 18.07 14.41 15.89
CA ILE A 172 19.47 14.12 16.23
C ILE A 172 20.30 15.41 16.26
N LEU A 173 20.19 16.24 15.22
CA LEU A 173 20.89 17.54 15.17
C LEU A 173 20.45 18.47 16.32
N GLY A 174 19.16 18.43 16.69
CA GLY A 174 18.66 19.20 17.84
C GLY A 174 19.16 18.71 19.19
N LEU A 175 19.54 17.43 19.33
CA LEU A 175 20.21 16.90 20.52
C LEU A 175 21.67 17.38 20.58
N ALA A 176 22.42 17.31 19.48
CA ALA A 176 23.77 17.81 19.38
C ALA A 176 23.86 19.34 19.68
N ASP A 177 22.93 20.13 19.12
CA ASP A 177 22.82 21.55 19.40
C ASP A 177 22.61 21.87 20.90
N ARG A 178 21.93 20.98 21.64
CA ARG A 178 21.69 21.17 23.10
C ARG A 178 22.93 20.93 23.94
N GLU A 179 23.84 20.07 23.51
CA GLU A 179 25.09 19.80 24.19
C GLU A 179 26.15 20.89 23.93
N ILE A 180 26.13 21.45 22.70
CA ILE A 180 27.15 22.42 22.27
C ILE A 180 26.76 23.87 22.60
N SER A 181 25.46 24.20 22.62
CA SER A 181 24.94 25.55 22.75
C SER A 181 24.06 25.72 23.99
N SER A 182 24.35 26.74 24.80
CA SER A 182 23.48 27.16 25.91
C SER A 182 22.15 27.78 25.46
N ARG A 183 22.02 28.13 24.18
CA ARG A 183 20.77 28.66 23.59
C ARG A 183 19.94 27.53 23.00
N ARG A 184 18.73 27.32 23.53
CA ARG A 184 17.73 26.38 22.95
C ARG A 184 17.24 26.91 21.59
N THR A 185 17.77 26.38 20.52
CA THR A 185 17.25 26.64 19.18
C THR A 185 15.87 26.02 19.03
N PRO A 186 14.87 26.71 18.42
CA PRO A 186 13.59 26.10 18.13
C PRO A 186 13.76 24.95 17.12
N PHE A 187 12.97 23.88 17.29
CA PHE A 187 12.97 22.70 16.41
C PHE A 187 12.84 23.10 14.91
N ARG A 188 13.82 22.74 14.09
CA ARG A 188 13.96 23.12 12.68
C ARG A 188 13.42 22.09 11.68
N GLY A 189 12.51 21.20 12.08
CA GLY A 189 12.02 20.11 11.24
C GLY A 189 11.17 20.47 10.00
N ARG A 190 10.72 21.74 9.88
CA ARG A 190 9.88 22.17 8.76
C ARG A 190 10.56 22.02 7.40
N GLY A 191 11.79 22.52 7.27
CA GLY A 191 12.54 22.46 6.02
C GLY A 191 12.78 21.02 5.57
N TRP A 192 13.10 20.14 6.50
CA TRP A 192 13.30 18.72 6.25
C TRP A 192 12.00 18.03 5.79
N ALA A 193 10.88 18.34 6.42
CA ALA A 193 9.59 17.79 6.01
C ALA A 193 9.17 18.27 4.60
N ILE A 194 9.38 19.57 4.29
CA ILE A 194 9.16 20.09 2.95
C ILE A 194 10.09 19.43 1.94
N PHE A 195 11.38 19.32 2.27
CA PHE A 195 12.37 18.65 1.41
C PHE A 195 11.95 17.21 1.08
N ALA A 196 11.54 16.41 2.08
CA ALA A 196 11.11 15.04 1.85
C ALA A 196 9.84 14.93 0.99
N LEU A 197 8.83 15.75 1.26
CA LEU A 197 7.60 15.77 0.47
C LEU A 197 7.86 16.22 -0.98
N THR A 198 8.72 17.22 -1.18
CA THR A 198 9.14 17.66 -2.52
C THR A 198 9.94 16.58 -3.21
N GLY A 199 10.90 15.94 -2.50
CA GLY A 199 11.69 14.83 -3.04
C GLY A 199 10.83 13.63 -3.45
N MET A 200 9.79 13.32 -2.67
CA MET A 200 8.81 12.29 -3.02
C MET A 200 8.06 12.63 -4.32
N VAL A 201 7.59 13.87 -4.49
CA VAL A 201 6.91 14.31 -5.72
C VAL A 201 7.87 14.28 -6.92
N LEU A 202 9.13 14.72 -6.75
CA LEU A 202 10.14 14.66 -7.79
C LEU A 202 10.46 13.21 -8.20
N LEU A 203 10.53 12.29 -7.22
CA LEU A 203 10.67 10.86 -7.49
C LEU A 203 9.47 10.31 -8.28
N TRP A 204 8.24 10.73 -7.97
CA TRP A 204 7.06 10.36 -8.75
C TRP A 204 7.16 10.83 -10.20
N CYS A 205 7.57 12.09 -10.42
CA CYS A 205 7.77 12.62 -11.77
C CYS A 205 8.85 11.84 -12.53
N LEU A 206 9.96 11.53 -11.88
CA LEU A 206 11.04 10.72 -12.47
C LEU A 206 10.52 9.33 -12.85
N ARG A 207 9.90 8.61 -11.92
CA ARG A 207 9.38 7.26 -12.19
C ARG A 207 8.30 7.25 -13.27
N PHE A 208 7.46 8.26 -13.31
CA PHE A 208 6.44 8.39 -14.36
C PHE A 208 7.10 8.56 -15.74
N ALA A 209 8.12 9.42 -15.85
CA ALA A 209 8.88 9.60 -17.09
C ALA A 209 9.65 8.33 -17.50
N GLU A 210 10.28 7.64 -16.54
CA GLU A 210 11.00 6.39 -16.79
C GLU A 210 10.06 5.24 -17.19
N ARG A 211 8.84 5.22 -16.65
CA ARG A 211 7.80 4.27 -17.08
C ARG A 211 7.40 4.49 -18.53
N ASP A 212 7.20 5.75 -18.94
CA ASP A 212 6.90 6.09 -20.33
C ASP A 212 8.06 5.67 -21.24
N HIS A 213 9.29 5.95 -20.84
CA HIS A 213 10.47 5.54 -21.59
C HIS A 213 10.61 4.01 -21.71
N ALA A 214 10.35 3.27 -20.63
CA ALA A 214 10.31 1.81 -20.65
C ALA A 214 9.22 1.25 -21.58
N ASN A 215 8.06 1.92 -21.64
CA ASN A 215 6.99 1.57 -22.56
C ASN A 215 7.38 1.78 -24.03
N ASP A 216 8.11 2.87 -24.32
CA ASP A 216 8.63 3.14 -25.66
C ASP A 216 9.68 2.10 -26.09
N LEU A 217 10.58 1.70 -25.18
CA LEU A 217 11.56 0.63 -25.44
C LEU A 217 10.86 -0.69 -25.80
N LEU A 218 9.84 -1.08 -25.03
CA LEU A 218 9.04 -2.28 -25.29
C LEU A 218 8.33 -2.22 -26.66
N SER A 219 7.74 -1.08 -26.96
CA SER A 219 6.99 -0.89 -28.20
C SER A 219 7.86 -0.98 -29.45
N ASN A 220 9.15 -0.67 -29.31
CA ASN A 220 10.14 -0.73 -30.38
C ASN A 220 10.95 -2.05 -30.44
N THR A 221 10.73 -2.95 -29.48
CA THR A 221 11.46 -4.23 -29.38
C THR A 221 10.50 -5.40 -29.51
N GLN A 222 10.80 -6.33 -30.41
CA GLN A 222 10.00 -7.53 -30.58
C GLN A 222 10.42 -8.59 -29.54
N ILE A 223 9.69 -8.70 -28.43
CA ILE A 223 9.94 -9.68 -27.38
C ILE A 223 9.20 -11.00 -27.66
N THR A 224 8.03 -10.92 -28.28
CA THR A 224 7.19 -12.07 -28.62
C THR A 224 6.80 -12.06 -30.10
N ALA A 225 6.64 -13.25 -30.69
CA ALA A 225 6.15 -13.38 -32.07
C ALA A 225 4.62 -13.17 -32.18
N ALA A 226 3.89 -13.30 -31.07
CA ALA A 226 2.45 -13.13 -31.04
C ALA A 226 2.06 -11.64 -30.91
N PRO A 227 0.91 -11.24 -31.49
CA PRO A 227 0.42 -9.87 -31.34
C PRO A 227 0.12 -9.53 -29.87
N VAL A 228 0.73 -8.45 -29.37
CA VAL A 228 0.50 -7.94 -28.01
C VAL A 228 -0.79 -7.13 -27.97
N LYS A 229 -1.71 -7.48 -27.06
CA LYS A 229 -2.98 -6.80 -26.84
C LYS A 229 -2.87 -5.66 -25.82
N ARG A 230 -2.10 -5.89 -24.76
CA ARG A 230 -1.96 -4.97 -23.64
C ARG A 230 -0.57 -5.13 -23.01
N ILE A 231 0.00 -4.02 -22.56
CA ILE A 231 1.27 -3.96 -21.83
C ILE A 231 1.02 -3.40 -20.45
N GLY A 232 1.59 -4.06 -19.43
CA GLY A 232 1.71 -3.58 -18.05
C GLY A 232 3.16 -3.30 -17.71
N LEU A 233 3.42 -2.27 -16.93
CA LEU A 233 4.74 -1.95 -16.41
C LEU A 233 4.61 -1.72 -14.91
N GLU A 234 5.31 -2.54 -14.14
CA GLU A 234 5.26 -2.54 -12.68
C GLU A 234 6.63 -2.13 -12.11
N PRO A 235 6.65 -1.22 -11.12
CA PRO A 235 7.90 -0.64 -10.61
C PRO A 235 8.63 -1.58 -9.66
N TYR A 236 9.96 -1.49 -9.60
CA TYR A 236 10.79 -2.12 -8.57
C TYR A 236 10.93 -1.24 -7.31
N PRO A 237 11.18 -1.86 -6.10
CA PRO A 237 11.11 -1.15 -4.81
C PRO A 237 12.22 -0.12 -4.56
N PHE A 238 13.42 -0.30 -5.15
CA PHE A 238 14.59 0.56 -4.86
C PHE A 238 15.18 1.21 -6.12
N ASN A 239 14.96 0.63 -7.30
CA ASN A 239 15.53 1.12 -8.53
C ASN A 239 14.45 1.82 -9.38
N PRO A 240 14.50 3.15 -9.58
CA PRO A 240 13.51 3.86 -10.37
C PRO A 240 13.59 3.57 -11.88
N PHE A 241 14.65 2.90 -12.33
CA PHE A 241 14.90 2.55 -13.72
C PHE A 241 14.60 1.09 -14.06
N GLN A 242 14.26 0.28 -13.04
CA GLN A 242 13.95 -1.14 -13.23
C GLN A 242 12.44 -1.36 -13.23
N TRP A 243 11.96 -2.10 -14.24
CA TRP A 243 10.54 -2.34 -14.49
C TRP A 243 10.29 -3.81 -14.77
N HIS A 244 9.24 -4.34 -14.17
CA HIS A 244 8.67 -5.63 -14.51
C HIS A 244 7.58 -5.42 -15.55
N ALA A 245 7.79 -5.93 -16.77
CA ALA A 245 6.85 -5.83 -17.87
C ALA A 245 5.98 -7.08 -17.98
N ILE A 246 4.71 -6.89 -18.32
CA ILE A 246 3.74 -7.93 -18.57
C ILE A 246 3.12 -7.67 -19.94
N LEU A 247 3.35 -8.56 -20.89
CA LEU A 247 2.82 -8.50 -22.24
C LEU A 247 1.67 -9.51 -22.37
N GLU A 248 0.48 -9.05 -22.66
CA GLU A 248 -0.69 -9.92 -22.87
C GLU A 248 -0.85 -10.20 -24.37
N THR A 249 -0.88 -11.48 -24.73
CA THR A 249 -1.27 -11.96 -26.06
C THR A 249 -2.66 -12.61 -26.04
N GLN A 250 -3.08 -13.27 -27.13
CA GLN A 250 -4.33 -14.03 -27.17
C GLN A 250 -4.29 -15.20 -26.18
N ASP A 251 -3.19 -15.97 -26.17
CA ASP A 251 -3.13 -17.29 -25.56
C ASP A 251 -2.23 -17.38 -24.33
N PHE A 252 -1.40 -16.36 -24.10
CA PHE A 252 -0.45 -16.32 -23.00
C PHE A 252 -0.11 -14.91 -22.56
N TYR A 253 0.46 -14.80 -21.36
CA TYR A 253 1.20 -13.64 -20.90
C TYR A 253 2.69 -13.94 -21.02
N GLN A 254 3.49 -12.94 -21.36
CA GLN A 254 4.94 -13.00 -21.30
C GLN A 254 5.44 -11.90 -20.40
N THR A 255 6.34 -12.22 -19.45
CA THR A 255 6.99 -11.22 -18.62
C THR A 255 8.38 -10.91 -19.15
N ALA A 256 8.88 -9.71 -18.81
CA ALA A 256 10.23 -9.27 -19.13
C ALA A 256 10.71 -8.28 -18.07
N GLU A 257 12.01 -8.27 -17.83
CA GLU A 257 12.66 -7.28 -16.97
C GLU A 257 13.32 -6.20 -17.83
N ILE A 258 13.06 -4.93 -17.48
CA ILE A 258 13.52 -3.79 -18.28
C ILE A 258 14.31 -2.85 -17.42
N ASN A 259 15.47 -2.45 -17.90
CA ASN A 259 16.20 -1.32 -17.35
C ASN A 259 16.08 -0.13 -18.33
N SER A 260 15.23 0.85 -17.98
CA SER A 260 14.98 2.02 -18.83
C SER A 260 16.21 2.88 -19.06
N ARG A 261 17.18 2.87 -18.13
CA ARG A 261 18.40 3.68 -18.24
C ARG A 261 19.42 3.08 -19.23
N SER A 262 19.61 1.75 -19.22
CA SER A 262 20.55 1.07 -20.14
C SER A 262 19.89 0.65 -21.45
N GLY A 263 18.55 0.54 -21.46
CA GLY A 263 17.79 0.00 -22.58
C GLY A 263 17.77 -1.53 -22.65
N ASP A 264 18.31 -2.22 -21.62
CA ASP A 264 18.34 -3.67 -21.57
C ASP A 264 16.94 -4.24 -21.30
N ILE A 265 16.58 -5.27 -22.05
CA ILE A 265 15.34 -6.02 -21.88
C ILE A 265 15.71 -7.50 -21.78
N GLU A 266 15.39 -8.11 -20.64
CA GLU A 266 15.63 -9.52 -20.37
C GLU A 266 14.30 -10.28 -20.32
N SER A 267 14.14 -11.33 -21.09
CA SER A 267 13.00 -12.25 -21.05
C SER A 267 13.48 -13.64 -21.45
N ASP A 268 13.15 -14.64 -20.63
CA ASP A 268 13.41 -16.03 -20.92
C ASP A 268 12.14 -16.69 -21.47
N PRO A 269 12.15 -17.15 -22.73
CA PRO A 269 10.98 -17.80 -23.34
C PRO A 269 10.51 -19.08 -22.63
N GLN A 270 11.30 -19.65 -21.73
CA GLN A 270 10.91 -20.85 -20.99
C GLN A 270 10.30 -20.57 -19.62
N SER A 271 10.86 -19.60 -18.88
CA SER A 271 10.41 -19.28 -17.52
C SER A 271 9.38 -18.16 -17.46
N ASP A 272 9.37 -17.27 -18.47
CA ASP A 272 8.58 -16.04 -18.43
C ASP A 272 7.29 -16.11 -19.25
N LEU A 273 6.91 -17.32 -19.70
CA LEU A 273 5.65 -17.59 -20.41
C LEU A 273 4.60 -18.19 -19.46
N PHE A 274 3.44 -17.55 -19.42
CA PHE A 274 2.28 -17.95 -18.62
C PHE A 274 1.08 -18.16 -19.54
N TYR A 275 0.85 -19.40 -19.96
CA TYR A 275 -0.28 -19.72 -20.81
C TYR A 275 -1.61 -19.45 -20.10
N LYS A 276 -2.53 -18.82 -20.83
CA LYS A 276 -3.91 -18.71 -20.37
C LYS A 276 -4.50 -20.10 -20.32
N PRO A 277 -5.16 -20.49 -19.20
CA PRO A 277 -5.68 -21.83 -19.08
C PRO A 277 -6.76 -22.09 -20.13
N THR A 278 -6.81 -23.30 -20.66
CA THR A 278 -8.00 -23.79 -21.35
C THR A 278 -9.13 -23.85 -20.34
N ASP A 279 -10.30 -23.32 -20.67
CA ASP A 279 -11.45 -23.35 -19.78
C ASP A 279 -11.79 -24.81 -19.41
N SER A 280 -11.63 -25.13 -18.13
CA SER A 280 -12.05 -26.41 -17.57
C SER A 280 -13.26 -26.19 -16.66
N PRO A 281 -14.13 -27.22 -16.48
CA PRO A 281 -15.25 -27.09 -15.55
C PRO A 281 -14.82 -26.69 -14.12
N ALA A 282 -13.65 -27.15 -13.67
CA ALA A 282 -13.09 -26.80 -12.37
C ALA A 282 -12.68 -25.32 -12.29
N ILE A 283 -12.00 -24.80 -13.33
CA ILE A 283 -11.63 -23.38 -13.41
C ILE A 283 -12.88 -22.52 -13.42
N GLU A 284 -13.90 -22.88 -14.21
CA GLU A 284 -15.16 -22.13 -14.25
C GLU A 284 -15.93 -22.19 -12.91
N ALA A 285 -15.87 -23.31 -12.19
CA ALA A 285 -16.41 -23.41 -10.85
C ALA A 285 -15.66 -22.51 -9.89
N ALA A 286 -14.32 -22.53 -9.92
CA ALA A 286 -13.48 -21.70 -9.05
C ALA A 286 -13.67 -20.20 -9.30
N LYS A 287 -13.82 -19.75 -10.55
CA LYS A 287 -14.13 -18.35 -10.88
C LYS A 287 -15.46 -17.86 -10.29
N ARG A 288 -16.42 -18.78 -10.04
CA ARG A 288 -17.73 -18.45 -9.44
C ARG A 288 -17.74 -18.40 -7.91
N THR A 289 -16.71 -18.90 -7.25
CA THR A 289 -16.59 -18.83 -5.79
C THR A 289 -16.39 -17.38 -5.30
N SER A 290 -16.55 -17.16 -4.00
CA SER A 290 -16.37 -15.83 -3.39
C SER A 290 -14.97 -15.30 -3.63
N LEU A 291 -13.94 -16.12 -3.40
CA LEU A 291 -12.55 -15.79 -3.68
C LEU A 291 -12.33 -15.50 -5.16
N GLY A 292 -12.81 -16.37 -6.04
CA GLY A 292 -12.63 -16.21 -7.49
C GLY A 292 -13.20 -14.89 -8.00
N GLN A 293 -14.43 -14.54 -7.60
CA GLN A 293 -15.07 -13.27 -7.99
C GLN A 293 -14.30 -12.05 -7.47
N VAL A 294 -13.96 -12.05 -6.18
CA VAL A 294 -13.22 -10.91 -5.56
C VAL A 294 -11.82 -10.79 -6.14
N TYR A 295 -11.15 -11.91 -6.38
CA TYR A 295 -9.81 -11.91 -6.95
C TYR A 295 -9.78 -11.38 -8.38
N LEU A 296 -10.73 -11.81 -9.22
CA LEU A 296 -10.82 -11.37 -10.62
C LEU A 296 -11.31 -9.92 -10.77
N ASP A 297 -12.08 -9.41 -9.81
CA ASP A 297 -12.42 -7.98 -9.75
C ASP A 297 -11.19 -7.10 -9.49
N TRP A 298 -10.27 -7.59 -8.63
CA TRP A 298 -9.06 -6.87 -8.27
C TRP A 298 -7.88 -7.13 -9.21
N GLY A 299 -7.70 -8.40 -9.62
CA GLY A 299 -6.53 -8.91 -10.34
C GLY A 299 -6.48 -8.46 -11.80
N SER A 300 -5.73 -7.41 -12.10
CA SER A 300 -5.63 -6.87 -13.48
C SER A 300 -4.89 -7.79 -14.45
N TRP A 301 -4.00 -8.66 -13.95
CA TRP A 301 -3.18 -9.60 -14.71
C TRP A 301 -3.28 -10.99 -14.08
N ALA A 302 -4.52 -11.38 -13.76
CA ALA A 302 -4.78 -12.63 -13.07
C ALA A 302 -4.48 -13.84 -13.97
N VAL A 303 -3.74 -14.78 -13.41
CA VAL A 303 -3.49 -16.11 -13.96
C VAL A 303 -4.21 -17.13 -13.08
N VAL A 304 -5.06 -17.95 -13.69
CA VAL A 304 -5.80 -19.01 -12.99
C VAL A 304 -5.27 -20.36 -13.49
N ARG A 305 -4.84 -21.23 -12.57
CA ARG A 305 -4.25 -22.53 -12.91
C ARG A 305 -4.97 -23.65 -12.17
N ASP A 306 -5.30 -24.71 -12.89
CA ASP A 306 -5.70 -25.98 -12.32
C ASP A 306 -4.41 -26.80 -12.03
N LEU A 307 -4.13 -27.04 -10.76
CA LEU A 307 -2.95 -27.76 -10.32
C LEU A 307 -3.20 -29.28 -10.19
N GLY A 308 -4.42 -29.75 -10.40
CA GLY A 308 -4.82 -31.11 -10.09
C GLY A 308 -5.00 -31.34 -8.58
N PRO A 309 -5.04 -32.60 -8.14
CA PRO A 309 -5.27 -32.95 -6.73
C PRO A 309 -4.01 -32.79 -5.87
N ILE A 310 -3.51 -31.56 -5.79
CA ILE A 310 -2.28 -31.21 -5.07
C ILE A 310 -2.64 -30.21 -3.97
N ALA A 311 -2.26 -30.53 -2.72
CA ALA A 311 -2.33 -29.57 -1.63
C ALA A 311 -1.23 -28.50 -1.78
N VAL A 312 -1.59 -27.22 -1.66
CA VAL A 312 -0.62 -26.13 -1.74
C VAL A 312 0.20 -26.06 -0.45
N GLN A 313 1.52 -25.97 -0.58
CA GLN A 313 2.42 -25.90 0.56
C GLN A 313 2.09 -24.71 1.46
N GLY A 314 1.94 -24.96 2.75
CA GLY A 314 1.64 -23.94 3.77
C GLY A 314 0.16 -23.57 3.88
N ILE A 315 -0.73 -24.30 3.18
CA ILE A 315 -2.18 -24.20 3.30
C ILE A 315 -2.70 -25.60 3.67
N ASP A 316 -3.31 -25.73 4.84
CA ASP A 316 -3.99 -26.97 5.20
C ASP A 316 -5.21 -27.13 4.28
N PRO A 317 -5.31 -28.25 3.53
CA PRO A 317 -6.48 -28.47 2.70
C PRO A 317 -7.72 -28.64 3.59
N PRO A 318 -8.91 -28.17 3.15
CA PRO A 318 -10.14 -28.43 3.86
C PRO A 318 -10.40 -29.95 3.93
N ARG A 319 -11.38 -30.38 4.73
CA ARG A 319 -11.78 -31.79 4.80
C ARG A 319 -12.39 -32.22 3.47
N LEU A 320 -11.53 -32.72 2.59
CA LEU A 320 -11.93 -33.19 1.28
C LEU A 320 -12.62 -34.58 1.37
N PRO A 321 -13.70 -34.85 0.62
CA PRO A 321 -14.37 -36.14 0.65
C PRO A 321 -13.46 -37.23 0.04
N PRO A 322 -13.23 -38.34 0.74
CA PRO A 322 -12.21 -39.33 0.35
C PRO A 322 -12.52 -40.07 -0.96
N ASN A 323 -13.78 -40.08 -1.40
CA ASN A 323 -14.23 -40.86 -2.56
C ASN A 323 -14.76 -39.99 -3.72
N ARG A 324 -14.48 -38.68 -3.70
CA ARG A 324 -14.87 -37.76 -4.79
C ARG A 324 -13.61 -37.15 -5.40
N PRO A 325 -13.56 -36.99 -6.73
CA PRO A 325 -12.45 -36.32 -7.38
C PRO A 325 -12.44 -34.84 -6.98
N TRP A 326 -11.24 -34.34 -6.71
CA TRP A 326 -11.04 -32.93 -6.38
C TRP A 326 -9.81 -32.36 -7.08
N THR A 327 -9.78 -31.07 -7.22
CA THR A 327 -8.65 -30.34 -7.78
C THR A 327 -8.43 -29.02 -7.05
N THR A 328 -7.21 -28.52 -7.12
CA THR A 328 -6.81 -27.24 -6.58
C THR A 328 -6.69 -26.24 -7.72
N VAL A 329 -7.47 -25.17 -7.65
CA VAL A 329 -7.37 -24.04 -8.57
C VAL A 329 -6.67 -22.88 -7.86
N GLN A 330 -5.57 -22.42 -8.44
CA GLN A 330 -4.78 -21.32 -7.91
C GLN A 330 -5.00 -20.05 -8.73
N PHE A 331 -5.19 -18.95 -8.02
CA PHE A 331 -5.22 -17.59 -8.55
C PHE A 331 -3.93 -16.88 -8.20
N SER A 332 -3.30 -16.24 -9.16
CA SER A 332 -2.12 -15.39 -8.98
C SER A 332 -2.23 -14.16 -9.87
N ASP A 333 -1.53 -13.07 -9.53
CA ASP A 333 -1.50 -11.87 -10.37
C ASP A 333 -0.04 -11.54 -10.71
N LEU A 334 0.23 -11.38 -12.00
CA LEU A 334 1.58 -11.17 -12.52
C LEU A 334 2.19 -9.83 -12.09
N ARG A 335 1.40 -8.86 -11.62
CA ARG A 335 1.90 -7.61 -11.03
C ARG A 335 2.83 -7.84 -9.84
N PHE A 336 2.74 -9.02 -9.19
CA PHE A 336 3.49 -9.38 -8.00
C PHE A 336 4.41 -10.59 -8.21
N ALA A 337 4.57 -11.02 -9.46
CA ALA A 337 5.45 -12.13 -9.83
C ALA A 337 6.85 -11.65 -10.21
N TYR A 338 7.47 -10.82 -9.35
CA TYR A 338 8.83 -10.33 -9.58
C TYR A 338 9.87 -11.45 -9.46
N ASP A 339 10.82 -11.47 -10.38
CA ASP A 339 12.03 -12.26 -10.24
C ASP A 339 13.05 -11.52 -9.33
N PHE A 340 12.81 -11.58 -8.03
CA PHE A 340 13.81 -11.15 -7.08
C PHE A 340 14.90 -12.23 -7.00
N ARG A 341 15.82 -12.29 -7.96
CA ARG A 341 16.99 -13.16 -7.93
C ARG A 341 17.94 -12.73 -6.81
N VAL A 342 17.53 -12.90 -5.57
CA VAL A 342 18.42 -12.85 -4.43
C VAL A 342 18.94 -14.26 -4.20
N ALA A 343 20.17 -14.51 -4.64
CA ALA A 343 20.98 -15.69 -4.29
C ALA A 343 20.34 -17.06 -4.65
N GLY A 344 19.88 -17.26 -5.88
CA GLY A 344 19.55 -18.60 -6.40
C GLY A 344 18.33 -19.27 -5.77
N LYS A 345 17.47 -18.53 -5.07
CA LYS A 345 16.19 -19.03 -4.55
C LYS A 345 15.08 -18.70 -5.53
N SER A 346 14.28 -19.70 -5.89
CA SER A 346 13.03 -19.48 -6.60
C SER A 346 12.18 -18.44 -5.86
N PRO A 347 11.50 -17.51 -6.56
CA PRO A 347 10.62 -16.55 -5.92
C PRO A 347 9.57 -17.29 -5.09
N PRO A 348 9.21 -16.78 -3.89
CA PRO A 348 8.11 -17.35 -3.13
C PRO A 348 6.84 -17.32 -3.99
N PRO A 349 5.93 -18.31 -3.84
CA PRO A 349 4.64 -18.27 -4.49
C PRO A 349 4.00 -16.90 -4.19
N ALA A 350 3.39 -16.29 -5.20
CA ALA A 350 2.87 -14.93 -5.14
C ALA A 350 2.19 -14.67 -3.78
N SER A 351 2.75 -13.76 -3.01
CA SER A 351 2.35 -13.47 -1.61
C SER A 351 0.88 -13.05 -1.47
N LEU A 352 0.23 -12.71 -2.58
CA LEU A 352 -1.17 -12.33 -2.71
C LEU A 352 -1.99 -13.35 -3.52
N GLY A 353 -1.55 -14.60 -3.62
CA GLY A 353 -2.27 -15.67 -4.33
C GLY A 353 -3.50 -16.16 -3.56
N GLY A 354 -4.51 -16.61 -4.30
CA GLY A 354 -5.70 -17.29 -3.78
C GLY A 354 -5.74 -18.76 -4.23
N THR A 355 -6.33 -19.62 -3.42
CA THR A 355 -6.47 -21.04 -3.69
C THR A 355 -7.89 -21.48 -3.40
N VAL A 356 -8.48 -22.22 -4.32
CA VAL A 356 -9.83 -22.79 -4.19
C VAL A 356 -9.73 -24.29 -4.41
N TYR A 357 -10.37 -25.09 -3.54
CA TYR A 357 -10.48 -26.52 -3.67
C TYR A 357 -11.84 -26.87 -4.25
N ILE A 358 -11.86 -27.45 -5.44
CA ILE A 358 -13.08 -27.80 -6.19
C ILE A 358 -13.26 -29.33 -6.18
N VAL A 359 -14.45 -29.78 -5.79
CA VAL A 359 -14.86 -31.18 -5.78
C VAL A 359 -15.84 -31.43 -6.93
N ASP A 360 -15.69 -32.57 -7.63
CA ASP A 360 -16.50 -32.97 -8.79
C ASP A 360 -16.60 -31.89 -9.88
N ASN A 361 -15.62 -31.04 -10.01
CA ASN A 361 -15.58 -29.90 -10.93
C ASN A 361 -16.76 -28.90 -10.78
N ARG A 362 -17.41 -28.84 -9.62
CA ARG A 362 -18.61 -28.02 -9.38
C ARG A 362 -18.65 -27.37 -8.00
N ASP A 363 -18.34 -28.16 -6.98
CA ASP A 363 -18.58 -27.75 -5.59
C ASP A 363 -17.32 -27.15 -4.99
N ASP A 364 -17.44 -25.97 -4.40
CA ASP A 364 -16.40 -25.38 -3.57
C ASP A 364 -16.28 -26.16 -2.25
N ALA A 365 -15.10 -26.68 -1.97
CA ALA A 365 -14.81 -27.40 -0.74
C ALA A 365 -14.02 -26.54 0.27
N GLY A 366 -13.48 -25.39 -0.15
CA GLY A 366 -12.79 -24.45 0.69
C GLY A 366 -11.93 -23.46 -0.09
N GLU A 367 -11.80 -22.28 0.47
CA GLU A 367 -11.06 -21.16 -0.06
C GLU A 367 -9.95 -20.76 0.90
N ALA A 368 -8.77 -20.42 0.37
CA ALA A 368 -7.66 -19.90 1.16
C ALA A 368 -6.93 -18.78 0.42
N MET A 369 -6.50 -17.75 1.13
CA MET A 369 -5.73 -16.66 0.59
C MET A 369 -4.58 -16.28 1.51
N GLY A 370 -3.38 -16.05 0.93
CA GLY A 370 -2.20 -15.66 1.70
C GLY A 370 -1.83 -16.67 2.80
N GLY A 371 -2.07 -17.98 2.58
CA GLY A 371 -1.80 -19.03 3.55
C GLY A 371 -2.83 -19.14 4.69
N ARG A 372 -3.95 -18.42 4.63
CA ARG A 372 -5.03 -18.48 5.63
C ARG A 372 -6.34 -18.98 5.00
N GLU A 373 -7.00 -19.89 5.68
CA GLU A 373 -8.31 -20.42 5.31
C GLU A 373 -9.41 -19.36 5.52
N GLN A 374 -10.37 -19.30 4.59
CA GLN A 374 -11.59 -18.54 4.78
C GLN A 374 -12.49 -19.34 5.73
N LYS A 375 -12.88 -18.76 6.85
CA LYS A 375 -13.80 -19.36 7.83
C LYS A 375 -15.25 -19.13 7.46
#